data_9b6e154f4e245def4e3dc4c5f74f2a23
#
_entry.id   9b6e154f4e245def4e3dc4c5f74f2a23
#
_cell.length_a   1.000
_cell.length_b   1.000
_cell.length_c   1.000
_cell.angle_alpha   90.00
_cell.angle_beta   90.00
_cell.angle_gamma   90.00
#
_symmetry.space_group_name_H-M   'P 1'
#
loop_
_entity.id
_entity.type
_entity.pdbx_description
1 polymer ?
#
loop_
_entity_poly.entity_id
_entity_poly.type
_entity_poly.pdbx_seq_one_letter_code
_entity_poly.pdbx_strand_id
1 'polypeptide(L)'
;HSAPFWLYTNHQGNISEAPFSGNVTAGVYKRATCPSRWFDYDFGVALTGRFSPQHATGYFNDLYAHVRLYIIDITAGIHSFHAGSQDPFVSMGGLLFSSNAHPLPRISIGIDEYIPFPGLFGYMEIKGGVTHGWFADACCLDSTKATIGTLLHYKFAGVRLGGKLPINISYEFHHAAQWGGISPIYGVQSTSWQTYKNIFMADKGGNSLSDQLNAEGNHIGFQELAVSAKWDKWRIT
;
A
#
# COMPACT_ATOMS: atom_id res chain seq x y z
N HIS A 1 7.47 -2.79 31.76
CA HIS A 1 6.29 -2.03 31.36
C HIS A 1 6.49 -1.52 29.94
N SER A 2 5.51 -1.70 29.06
CA SER A 2 5.48 -1.11 27.71
C SER A 2 4.81 0.27 27.73
N ALA A 3 5.07 1.08 26.72
CA ALA A 3 4.34 2.31 26.51
C ALA A 3 2.84 2.02 26.31
N PRO A 4 1.93 2.96 26.62
CA PRO A 4 0.51 2.79 26.34
C PRO A 4 0.27 2.55 24.84
N PHE A 5 -0.63 1.60 24.52
CA PHE A 5 -0.94 1.18 23.15
C PHE A 5 -1.22 2.36 22.20
N TRP A 6 -2.05 3.30 22.60
CA TRP A 6 -2.43 4.46 21.79
C TRP A 6 -1.27 5.43 21.49
N LEU A 7 -0.15 5.33 22.20
CA LEU A 7 1.01 6.20 21.98
C LEU A 7 1.86 5.76 20.79
N TYR A 8 1.96 4.47 20.51
CA TYR A 8 2.84 3.93 19.46
C TYR A 8 2.10 3.38 18.23
N THR A 9 0.79 3.21 18.31
CA THR A 9 -0.02 2.74 17.17
C THR A 9 -0.30 3.84 16.17
N ASN A 10 -0.51 3.47 14.91
CA ASN A 10 -0.79 4.38 13.78
C ASN A 10 0.30 5.42 13.48
N HIS A 11 1.53 5.11 13.84
CA HIS A 11 2.70 5.96 13.61
C HIS A 11 3.73 5.32 12.67
N GLN A 12 3.31 4.37 11.81
CA GLN A 12 4.18 3.70 10.83
C GLN A 12 5.44 3.08 11.47
N GLY A 13 5.32 2.56 12.69
CA GLY A 13 6.43 1.99 13.43
C GLY A 13 7.49 2.98 13.91
N ASN A 14 7.25 4.29 13.79
CA ASN A 14 8.21 5.31 14.18
C ASN A 14 8.38 5.44 15.71
N ILE A 15 7.35 5.12 16.47
CA ILE A 15 7.38 5.17 17.94
C ILE A 15 7.59 3.76 18.49
N SER A 16 8.54 3.62 19.41
CA SER A 16 8.85 2.35 20.06
C SER A 16 7.85 2.03 21.17
N GLU A 17 7.57 0.73 21.36
CA GLU A 17 6.82 0.24 22.53
C GLU A 17 7.61 0.40 23.83
N ALA A 18 8.94 0.59 23.76
CA ALA A 18 9.78 0.74 24.95
C ALA A 18 9.43 2.04 25.70
N PRO A 19 9.32 1.99 27.02
CA PRO A 19 9.23 3.20 27.83
C PRO A 19 10.53 4.02 27.64
N PHE A 20 10.45 5.33 27.73
CA PHE A 20 11.58 6.25 27.52
C PHE A 20 12.23 6.11 26.14
N SER A 21 11.42 6.06 25.11
CA SER A 21 11.86 6.15 23.74
C SER A 21 11.60 7.53 23.16
N GLY A 22 12.43 7.92 22.19
CA GLY A 22 12.24 9.13 21.40
C GLY A 22 12.58 8.88 19.95
N ASN A 23 12.07 9.73 19.07
CA ASN A 23 12.41 9.74 17.66
C ASN A 23 12.61 11.16 17.17
N VAL A 24 13.46 11.29 16.15
CA VAL A 24 13.67 12.54 15.42
C VAL A 24 13.60 12.20 13.93
N THR A 25 12.76 12.92 13.21
CA THR A 25 12.63 12.78 11.77
C THR A 25 12.99 14.09 11.10
N ALA A 26 13.86 14.04 10.10
CA ALA A 26 14.21 15.17 9.24
C ALA A 26 14.03 14.78 7.79
N GLY A 27 13.44 15.65 6.99
CA GLY A 27 13.15 15.35 5.59
C GLY A 27 13.03 16.56 4.70
N VAL A 28 13.16 16.31 3.40
CA VAL A 28 12.96 17.29 2.34
C VAL A 28 11.95 16.72 1.35
N TYR A 29 10.96 17.54 1.01
CA TYR A 29 9.87 17.17 0.10
C TYR A 29 9.67 18.22 -0.96
N LYS A 30 9.55 17.78 -2.22
CA LYS A 30 8.95 18.57 -3.29
C LYS A 30 7.55 18.02 -3.52
N ARG A 31 6.55 18.85 -3.39
CA ARG A 31 5.16 18.48 -3.69
C ARG A 31 4.83 18.75 -5.16
N ALA A 32 3.95 17.95 -5.71
CA ALA A 32 3.33 18.20 -7.01
C ALA A 32 2.71 19.60 -7.03
N THR A 33 2.89 20.33 -8.11
CA THR A 33 2.52 21.75 -8.18
C THR A 33 1.19 22.00 -8.88
N CYS A 34 0.81 21.12 -9.81
CA CYS A 34 -0.40 21.32 -10.60
C CYS A 34 -0.98 20.00 -11.12
N PRO A 35 -2.00 19.43 -10.46
CA PRO A 35 -2.63 18.16 -10.87
C PRO A 35 -3.23 18.18 -12.29
N SER A 36 -3.51 19.36 -12.84
CA SER A 36 -4.12 19.52 -14.17
C SER A 36 -3.11 19.51 -15.33
N ARG A 37 -1.81 19.44 -15.07
CA ARG A 37 -0.80 19.34 -16.11
C ARG A 37 -0.69 17.93 -16.65
N TRP A 38 -0.32 17.81 -17.91
CA TRP A 38 -0.03 16.53 -18.53
C TRP A 38 1.21 15.82 -17.95
N PHE A 39 2.07 16.59 -17.24
CA PHE A 39 3.24 16.11 -16.52
C PHE A 39 3.38 16.85 -15.19
N ASP A 40 3.49 16.11 -14.12
CA ASP A 40 3.86 16.61 -12.79
C ASP A 40 4.73 15.58 -12.08
N TYR A 41 5.46 16.00 -11.06
CA TYR A 41 6.28 15.10 -10.25
C TYR A 41 6.42 15.61 -8.82
N ASP A 42 6.58 14.68 -7.93
CA ASP A 42 6.95 14.93 -6.54
C ASP A 42 7.97 13.90 -6.05
N PHE A 43 8.65 14.23 -4.99
CA PHE A 43 9.57 13.32 -4.33
C PHE A 43 9.71 13.70 -2.85
N GLY A 44 10.13 12.72 -2.06
CA GLY A 44 10.41 12.91 -0.65
C GLY A 44 11.60 12.07 -0.19
N VAL A 45 12.39 12.66 0.69
CA VAL A 45 13.44 11.96 1.44
C VAL A 45 13.31 12.35 2.89
N ALA A 46 13.07 11.39 3.77
CA ALA A 46 13.03 11.61 5.22
C ALA A 46 13.75 10.49 5.96
N LEU A 47 14.61 10.87 6.87
CA LEU A 47 15.33 9.99 7.76
C LEU A 47 14.76 10.10 9.16
N THR A 48 14.54 8.96 9.80
CA THR A 48 14.12 8.87 11.20
C THR A 48 15.21 8.19 12.01
N GLY A 49 15.68 8.85 13.06
CA GLY A 49 16.45 8.25 14.14
C GLY A 49 15.52 7.91 15.29
N ARG A 50 15.51 6.66 15.74
CA ARG A 50 14.74 6.20 16.90
C ARG A 50 15.68 5.72 17.99
N PHE A 51 15.43 6.16 19.21
CA PHE A 51 16.26 5.90 20.37
C PHE A 51 15.43 5.26 21.48
N SER A 52 15.94 4.19 22.05
CA SER A 52 15.42 3.54 23.26
C SER A 52 16.59 3.12 24.16
N PRO A 53 16.37 2.77 25.45
CA PRO A 53 17.45 2.38 26.34
C PRO A 53 18.28 1.18 25.87
N GLN A 54 17.72 0.33 25.02
CA GLN A 54 18.36 -0.89 24.52
C GLN A 54 18.89 -0.75 23.09
N HIS A 55 18.31 0.13 22.27
CA HIS A 55 18.59 0.19 20.83
C HIS A 55 18.49 1.61 20.30
N ALA A 56 19.44 1.95 19.42
CA ALA A 56 19.33 3.10 18.53
C ALA A 56 19.30 2.60 17.08
N THR A 57 18.34 3.07 16.30
CA THR A 57 18.17 2.67 14.88
C THR A 57 17.92 3.89 14.03
N GLY A 58 18.43 3.87 12.79
CA GLY A 58 18.13 4.88 11.79
C GLY A 58 17.62 4.21 10.52
N TYR A 59 16.59 4.80 9.90
CA TYR A 59 15.98 4.28 8.67
C TYR A 59 15.32 5.40 7.85
N PHE A 60 15.10 5.12 6.57
CA PHE A 60 14.29 6.00 5.72
C PHE A 60 12.82 5.81 6.04
N ASN A 61 12.16 6.86 6.48
CA ASN A 61 10.71 6.89 6.63
C ASN A 61 10.03 7.14 5.28
N ASP A 62 10.62 8.05 4.49
CA ASP A 62 10.27 8.29 3.10
C ASP A 62 11.55 8.33 2.25
N LEU A 63 11.51 7.68 1.12
CA LEU A 63 12.50 7.74 0.06
C LEU A 63 11.81 7.40 -1.25
N TYR A 64 11.15 8.35 -1.89
CA TYR A 64 10.34 8.08 -3.06
C TYR A 64 10.45 9.15 -4.14
N ALA A 65 10.10 8.75 -5.34
CA ALA A 65 9.79 9.61 -6.46
C ALA A 65 8.43 9.20 -7.05
N HIS A 66 7.61 10.18 -7.36
CA HIS A 66 6.34 10.03 -8.04
C HIS A 66 6.33 10.88 -9.29
N VAL A 67 5.77 10.34 -10.35
CA VAL A 67 5.61 11.02 -11.65
C VAL A 67 4.20 10.78 -12.14
N ARG A 68 3.49 11.86 -12.47
CA ARG A 68 2.21 11.82 -13.16
C ARG A 68 2.41 12.16 -14.64
N LEU A 69 1.99 11.23 -15.48
CA LEU A 69 1.94 11.39 -16.93
C LEU A 69 0.48 11.34 -17.37
N TYR A 70 -0.09 12.51 -17.60
CA TYR A 70 -1.51 12.70 -17.94
C TYR A 70 -2.43 12.10 -16.87
N ILE A 71 -2.85 10.84 -17.03
CA ILE A 71 -3.73 10.12 -16.10
C ILE A 71 -3.01 8.99 -15.36
N ILE A 72 -1.75 8.74 -15.70
CA ILE A 72 -0.99 7.61 -15.17
C ILE A 72 -0.06 8.13 -14.08
N ASP A 73 -0.18 7.55 -12.91
CA ASP A 73 0.69 7.76 -11.76
C ASP A 73 1.71 6.62 -11.67
N ILE A 74 2.98 6.97 -11.52
CA ILE A 74 4.09 6.03 -11.33
C ILE A 74 4.81 6.45 -10.05
N THR A 75 4.84 5.58 -9.06
CA THR A 75 5.57 5.82 -7.82
C THR A 75 6.62 4.75 -7.61
N ALA A 76 7.82 5.14 -7.22
CA ALA A 76 8.90 4.22 -6.87
C ALA A 76 9.56 4.64 -5.57
N GLY A 77 9.79 3.70 -4.66
CA GLY A 77 10.49 3.93 -3.40
C GLY A 77 9.69 3.54 -2.15
N ILE A 78 10.13 4.09 -1.03
CA ILE A 78 9.54 3.90 0.29
C ILE A 78 8.63 5.09 0.57
N HIS A 79 7.34 4.86 0.65
CA HIS A 79 6.35 5.88 0.98
C HIS A 79 5.08 5.22 1.48
N SER A 80 4.43 5.81 2.47
CA SER A 80 3.15 5.30 2.97
C SER A 80 2.06 5.40 1.90
N PHE A 81 1.17 4.43 1.87
CA PHE A 81 -0.01 4.46 1.04
C PHE A 81 -1.18 3.76 1.75
N HIS A 82 -2.37 4.06 1.32
CA HIS A 82 -3.59 3.50 1.87
C HIS A 82 -4.36 2.78 0.76
N ALA A 83 -4.96 1.65 1.11
CA ALA A 83 -5.84 0.92 0.20
C ALA A 83 -7.30 1.25 0.54
N GLY A 84 -8.10 1.57 -0.48
CA GLY A 84 -9.50 1.95 -0.31
C GLY A 84 -9.72 3.40 0.10
N SER A 85 -10.94 3.74 0.48
CA SER A 85 -11.38 5.10 0.83
C SER A 85 -11.17 5.44 2.31
N GLN A 86 -9.99 5.09 2.86
CA GLN A 86 -9.64 5.41 4.22
C GLN A 86 -9.31 6.90 4.39
N ASP A 87 -9.91 7.52 5.37
CA ASP A 87 -9.49 8.85 5.82
C ASP A 87 -8.26 8.71 6.74
N PRO A 88 -7.10 9.28 6.37
CA PRO A 88 -5.87 9.13 7.15
C PRO A 88 -5.95 9.78 8.55
N PHE A 89 -6.91 10.65 8.81
CA PHE A 89 -7.04 11.35 10.09
C PHE A 89 -7.97 10.64 11.09
N VAL A 90 -8.95 9.87 10.60
CA VAL A 90 -9.95 9.24 11.47
C VAL A 90 -9.97 7.71 11.36
N SER A 91 -9.25 7.13 10.40
CA SER A 91 -9.13 5.68 10.26
C SER A 91 -8.08 5.12 11.22
N MET A 92 -8.37 3.98 11.82
CA MET A 92 -7.41 3.24 12.66
C MET A 92 -6.45 2.34 11.86
N GLY A 93 -6.42 2.46 10.55
CA GLY A 93 -5.61 1.67 9.63
C GLY A 93 -6.44 0.86 8.65
N GLY A 94 -5.77 0.23 7.68
CA GLY A 94 -6.39 -0.53 6.60
C GLY A 94 -6.47 -2.03 6.84
N LEU A 95 -7.36 -2.66 6.09
CA LEU A 95 -7.50 -4.13 6.10
C LEU A 95 -6.28 -4.84 5.51
N LEU A 96 -5.62 -4.24 4.50
CA LEU A 96 -4.48 -4.85 3.81
C LEU A 96 -3.13 -4.36 4.34
N PHE A 97 -3.04 -3.07 4.63
CA PHE A 97 -1.78 -2.42 5.02
C PHE A 97 -1.93 -1.76 6.38
N SER A 98 -1.08 -2.20 7.30
CA SER A 98 -1.06 -1.67 8.65
C SER A 98 -0.39 -0.31 8.70
N SER A 99 -1.00 0.64 9.39
CA SER A 99 -0.37 1.91 9.74
C SER A 99 0.65 1.82 10.89
N ASN A 100 0.88 0.60 11.42
CA ASN A 100 1.86 0.33 12.48
C ASN A 100 3.22 -0.15 11.97
N ALA A 101 3.32 -0.49 10.68
CA ALA A 101 4.56 -0.96 10.05
C ALA A 101 5.19 0.15 9.20
N HIS A 102 6.51 0.08 9.04
CA HIS A 102 7.21 0.95 8.10
C HIS A 102 6.70 0.73 6.67
N PRO A 103 6.61 1.79 5.87
CA PRO A 103 6.29 1.67 4.46
C PRO A 103 7.28 0.76 3.75
N LEU A 104 6.77 -0.08 2.87
CA LEU A 104 7.60 -1.00 2.08
C LEU A 104 8.17 -0.28 0.84
N PRO A 105 9.41 -0.61 0.44
CA PRO A 105 9.91 -0.25 -0.89
C PRO A 105 9.02 -0.90 -1.96
N ARG A 106 8.57 -0.11 -2.92
CA ARG A 106 7.65 -0.57 -3.97
C ARG A 106 7.78 0.23 -5.26
N ILE A 107 7.26 -0.34 -6.33
CA ILE A 107 6.99 0.33 -7.60
C ILE A 107 5.51 0.15 -7.88
N SER A 108 4.82 1.26 -8.12
CA SER A 108 3.39 1.31 -8.43
C SER A 108 3.17 2.00 -9.77
N ILE A 109 2.22 1.50 -10.54
CA ILE A 109 1.72 2.15 -11.75
C ILE A 109 0.21 2.05 -11.77
N GLY A 110 -0.49 3.15 -12.04
CA GLY A 110 -1.94 3.14 -12.03
C GLY A 110 -2.56 4.48 -12.41
N ILE A 111 -3.85 4.51 -12.20
CA ILE A 111 -4.72 5.68 -12.24
C ILE A 111 -5.27 5.77 -10.82
N ASP A 112 -4.63 6.57 -9.99
CA ASP A 112 -4.90 6.59 -8.55
C ASP A 112 -6.18 7.36 -8.20
N GLU A 113 -6.58 8.30 -9.05
CA GLU A 113 -7.82 9.07 -8.91
C GLU A 113 -8.88 8.61 -9.91
N TYR A 114 -10.15 8.75 -9.52
CA TYR A 114 -11.24 8.48 -10.44
C TYR A 114 -11.22 9.42 -11.63
N ILE A 115 -11.10 8.87 -12.84
CA ILE A 115 -11.16 9.60 -14.10
C ILE A 115 -12.42 9.23 -14.90
N PRO A 116 -13.01 10.19 -15.64
CA PRO A 116 -14.16 9.91 -16.50
C PRO A 116 -13.85 8.85 -17.56
N PHE A 117 -14.69 7.82 -17.64
CA PHE A 117 -14.60 6.83 -18.70
C PHE A 117 -15.01 7.45 -20.04
N PRO A 118 -14.20 7.30 -21.11
CA PRO A 118 -14.52 7.86 -22.42
C PRO A 118 -15.89 7.38 -22.94
N GLY A 119 -16.65 8.31 -23.51
CA GLY A 119 -17.96 8.00 -24.14
C GLY A 119 -19.16 7.96 -23.18
N LEU A 120 -18.95 8.03 -21.86
CA LEU A 120 -20.05 8.03 -20.87
C LEU A 120 -20.29 9.43 -20.24
N PHE A 121 -19.87 10.49 -20.92
CA PHE A 121 -20.16 11.90 -20.60
C PHE A 121 -19.86 12.30 -19.13
N GLY A 122 -19.00 11.53 -18.43
CA GLY A 122 -18.64 11.75 -17.03
C GLY A 122 -19.65 11.24 -16.00
N TYR A 123 -20.58 10.37 -16.39
CA TYR A 123 -21.47 9.66 -15.47
C TYR A 123 -20.86 8.37 -14.91
N MET A 124 -19.80 7.90 -15.54
CA MET A 124 -19.00 6.76 -15.05
C MET A 124 -17.54 7.16 -15.00
N GLU A 125 -16.88 6.78 -13.93
CA GLU A 125 -15.45 7.02 -13.69
C GLU A 125 -14.78 5.73 -13.26
N ILE A 126 -13.50 5.63 -13.57
CA ILE A 126 -12.70 4.45 -13.26
C ILE A 126 -11.39 4.86 -12.60
N LYS A 127 -10.84 3.98 -11.78
CA LYS A 127 -9.46 3.99 -11.29
C LYS A 127 -8.91 2.58 -11.23
N GLY A 128 -7.59 2.43 -11.11
CA GLY A 128 -6.98 1.12 -10.94
C GLY A 128 -5.47 1.17 -11.08
N GLY A 129 -4.80 0.20 -10.49
CA GLY A 129 -3.36 0.15 -10.53
C GLY A 129 -2.79 -1.18 -10.05
N VAL A 130 -1.48 -1.30 -10.24
CA VAL A 130 -0.68 -2.46 -9.85
C VAL A 130 0.56 -1.97 -9.13
N THR A 131 0.92 -2.68 -8.06
CA THR A 131 2.10 -2.42 -7.25
C THR A 131 2.89 -3.71 -7.10
N HIS A 132 4.21 -3.60 -7.23
CA HIS A 132 5.16 -4.61 -6.83
C HIS A 132 6.03 -4.05 -5.70
N GLY A 133 6.23 -4.82 -4.64
CA GLY A 133 6.98 -4.39 -3.47
C GLY A 133 7.84 -5.50 -2.89
N TRP A 134 8.72 -5.11 -1.97
CA TRP A 134 9.66 -5.98 -1.28
C TRP A 134 9.44 -5.87 0.22
N PHE A 135 9.22 -6.99 0.89
CA PHE A 135 9.19 -7.01 2.35
C PHE A 135 10.60 -6.86 2.92
N ALA A 136 10.74 -6.05 3.95
CA ALA A 136 12.00 -5.88 4.65
C ALA A 136 12.14 -6.96 5.72
N ASP A 137 13.11 -7.85 5.55
CA ASP A 137 13.34 -8.97 6.46
C ASP A 137 14.13 -8.62 7.73
N ALA A 138 14.59 -7.38 7.84
CA ALA A 138 15.42 -6.92 8.96
C ALA A 138 14.77 -7.04 10.35
N CYS A 139 13.47 -7.32 10.39
CA CYS A 139 12.71 -7.50 11.62
C CYS A 139 12.37 -8.96 11.92
N CYS A 140 12.85 -9.93 11.11
CA CYS A 140 12.62 -11.35 11.36
C CYS A 140 13.48 -11.81 12.52
N LEU A 141 12.87 -11.84 13.70
CA LEU A 141 13.54 -12.25 14.95
C LEU A 141 13.91 -13.74 14.97
N ASP A 142 13.30 -14.54 14.10
CA ASP A 142 13.55 -15.98 13.99
C ASP A 142 13.48 -16.42 12.52
N SER A 143 14.63 -16.39 11.85
CA SER A 143 14.78 -16.84 10.45
C SER A 143 14.46 -18.33 10.25
N THR A 144 14.35 -19.11 11.32
CA THR A 144 14.00 -20.53 11.24
C THR A 144 12.50 -20.77 11.09
N LYS A 145 11.67 -19.77 11.36
CA LYS A 145 10.20 -19.87 11.32
C LYS A 145 9.54 -18.97 10.30
N ALA A 146 10.27 -17.99 9.77
CA ALA A 146 9.72 -17.01 8.84
C ALA A 146 10.29 -17.21 7.44
N THR A 147 9.46 -16.99 6.43
CA THR A 147 9.93 -16.87 5.05
C THR A 147 10.58 -15.52 4.87
N ILE A 148 11.79 -15.48 4.31
CA ILE A 148 12.58 -14.27 4.07
C ILE A 148 12.61 -13.92 2.59
N GLY A 149 12.82 -12.66 2.23
CA GLY A 149 12.91 -12.20 0.84
C GLY A 149 11.56 -12.25 0.10
N THR A 150 10.45 -12.18 0.82
CA THR A 150 9.11 -12.20 0.22
C THR A 150 8.83 -10.96 -0.58
N LEU A 151 8.04 -11.12 -1.63
CA LEU A 151 7.59 -10.08 -2.53
C LEU A 151 6.12 -9.76 -2.28
N LEU A 152 5.75 -8.50 -2.51
CA LEU A 152 4.38 -8.03 -2.49
C LEU A 152 3.90 -7.85 -3.93
N HIS A 153 2.74 -8.41 -4.24
CA HIS A 153 1.89 -7.98 -5.34
C HIS A 153 0.64 -7.32 -4.76
N TYR A 154 0.28 -6.15 -5.28
CA TYR A 154 -0.99 -5.51 -4.94
C TYR A 154 -1.60 -4.92 -6.20
N LYS A 155 -2.92 -5.07 -6.34
CA LYS A 155 -3.69 -4.48 -7.42
C LYS A 155 -5.03 -4.00 -6.90
N PHE A 156 -5.55 -2.99 -7.56
CA PHE A 156 -6.88 -2.49 -7.28
C PHE A 156 -7.58 -2.05 -8.57
N ALA A 157 -8.88 -2.08 -8.55
CA ALA A 157 -9.73 -1.53 -9.59
C ALA A 157 -10.99 -0.94 -8.96
N GLY A 158 -11.45 0.19 -9.47
CA GLY A 158 -12.63 0.87 -8.98
C GLY A 158 -13.47 1.44 -10.11
N VAL A 159 -14.77 1.39 -9.91
CA VAL A 159 -15.78 2.03 -10.78
C VAL A 159 -16.64 2.93 -9.91
N ARG A 160 -16.91 4.14 -10.37
CA ARG A 160 -17.83 5.07 -9.74
C ARG A 160 -18.90 5.48 -10.75
N LEU A 161 -20.17 5.33 -10.36
CA LEU A 161 -21.34 5.74 -11.10
C LEU A 161 -21.94 6.98 -10.46
N GLY A 162 -22.43 7.89 -11.28
CA GLY A 162 -22.96 9.17 -10.84
C GLY A 162 -22.12 10.34 -11.35
N GLY A 163 -20.82 10.37 -11.05
CA GLY A 163 -19.89 11.40 -11.51
C GLY A 163 -20.38 12.83 -11.33
N LYS A 164 -21.12 13.33 -12.30
CA LYS A 164 -21.72 14.68 -12.31
C LYS A 164 -22.98 14.83 -11.47
N LEU A 165 -23.57 13.72 -11.02
CA LEU A 165 -24.78 13.75 -10.21
C LEU A 165 -24.47 14.07 -8.74
N PRO A 166 -25.45 14.56 -7.98
CA PRO A 166 -25.26 14.81 -6.56
C PRO A 166 -25.06 13.52 -5.74
N ILE A 167 -25.48 12.37 -6.25
CA ILE A 167 -25.30 11.04 -5.63
C ILE A 167 -24.36 10.23 -6.49
N ASN A 168 -23.35 9.65 -5.84
CA ASN A 168 -22.38 8.77 -6.48
C ASN A 168 -22.32 7.44 -5.73
N ILE A 169 -22.22 6.35 -6.49
CA ILE A 169 -22.00 5.00 -5.98
C ILE A 169 -20.67 4.51 -6.53
N SER A 170 -19.76 4.10 -5.65
CA SER A 170 -18.48 3.52 -6.04
C SER A 170 -18.33 2.11 -5.52
N TYR A 171 -17.72 1.27 -6.34
CA TYR A 171 -17.31 -0.07 -5.99
C TYR A 171 -15.81 -0.21 -6.28
N GLU A 172 -15.08 -0.73 -5.30
CA GLU A 172 -13.64 -0.98 -5.41
C GLU A 172 -13.31 -2.42 -5.02
N PHE A 173 -12.39 -3.00 -5.76
CA PHE A 173 -11.78 -4.29 -5.49
C PHE A 173 -10.31 -4.10 -5.19
N HIS A 174 -9.84 -4.65 -4.09
CA HIS A 174 -8.45 -4.60 -3.65
C HIS A 174 -7.95 -6.01 -3.39
N HIS A 175 -6.76 -6.33 -3.90
CA HIS A 175 -6.15 -7.64 -3.78
C HIS A 175 -4.65 -7.52 -3.58
N ALA A 176 -4.14 -8.16 -2.54
CA ALA A 176 -2.73 -8.26 -2.24
C ALA A 176 -2.30 -9.73 -2.15
N ALA A 177 -1.08 -10.01 -2.53
CA ALA A 177 -0.47 -11.33 -2.37
C ALA A 177 0.98 -11.23 -1.92
N GLN A 178 1.36 -12.04 -0.94
CA GLN A 178 2.75 -12.31 -0.59
C GLN A 178 3.22 -13.55 -1.34
N TRP A 179 4.39 -13.48 -1.96
CA TRP A 179 4.90 -14.55 -2.81
C TRP A 179 6.42 -14.55 -2.90
N GLY A 180 7.00 -15.63 -3.46
CA GLY A 180 8.44 -15.77 -3.56
C GLY A 180 9.14 -15.94 -2.21
N GLY A 181 10.44 -15.65 -2.16
CA GLY A 181 11.24 -15.73 -0.95
C GLY A 181 11.78 -17.12 -0.67
N ILE A 182 12.33 -17.31 0.51
CA ILE A 182 12.94 -18.56 0.99
C ILE A 182 12.20 -18.99 2.25
N SER A 183 11.47 -20.09 2.14
CA SER A 183 10.76 -20.70 3.26
C SER A 183 11.66 -21.71 3.98
N PRO A 184 11.70 -21.73 5.31
CA PRO A 184 12.42 -22.76 6.06
C PRO A 184 11.83 -24.17 5.88
N ILE A 185 10.57 -24.28 5.45
CA ILE A 185 9.88 -25.56 5.26
C ILE A 185 9.92 -26.00 3.80
N TYR A 186 9.66 -25.08 2.86
CA TYR A 186 9.49 -25.38 1.44
C TYR A 186 10.68 -24.96 0.57
N GLY A 187 11.73 -24.37 1.17
CA GLY A 187 12.90 -23.90 0.44
C GLY A 187 12.63 -22.65 -0.40
N VAL A 188 13.43 -22.47 -1.45
CA VAL A 188 13.33 -21.32 -2.36
C VAL A 188 12.02 -21.39 -3.15
N GLN A 189 11.20 -20.35 -3.04
CA GLN A 189 9.96 -20.20 -3.80
C GLN A 189 10.26 -19.55 -5.15
N SER A 190 9.52 -19.99 -6.17
CA SER A 190 9.71 -19.48 -7.53
C SER A 190 9.38 -17.98 -7.62
N THR A 191 10.20 -17.26 -8.40
CA THR A 191 9.96 -15.86 -8.80
C THR A 191 9.91 -15.73 -10.33
N SER A 192 9.57 -16.81 -11.04
CA SER A 192 9.46 -16.82 -12.49
C SER A 192 8.30 -15.96 -12.99
N TRP A 193 8.34 -15.61 -14.27
CA TRP A 193 7.23 -14.90 -14.92
C TRP A 193 5.91 -15.70 -14.88
N GLN A 194 5.99 -17.05 -14.93
CA GLN A 194 4.80 -17.89 -14.80
C GLN A 194 4.21 -17.79 -13.39
N THR A 195 5.04 -17.86 -12.34
CA THR A 195 4.63 -17.64 -10.96
C THR A 195 3.98 -16.28 -10.79
N TYR A 196 4.59 -15.20 -11.35
CA TYR A 196 3.98 -13.87 -11.27
C TYR A 196 2.60 -13.81 -11.91
N LYS A 197 2.37 -14.49 -13.04
CA LYS A 197 1.03 -14.58 -13.64
C LYS A 197 0.05 -15.30 -12.73
N ASN A 198 0.45 -16.41 -12.11
CA ASN A 198 -0.39 -17.17 -11.19
C ASN A 198 -0.79 -16.28 -9.99
N ILE A 199 0.19 -15.55 -9.41
CA ILE A 199 -0.05 -14.57 -8.33
C ILE A 199 -1.01 -13.48 -8.78
N PHE A 200 -0.79 -12.93 -9.99
CA PHE A 200 -1.64 -11.88 -10.52
C PHE A 200 -3.09 -12.35 -10.71
N MET A 201 -3.28 -13.55 -11.22
CA MET A 201 -4.60 -14.12 -11.50
C MET A 201 -5.22 -14.85 -10.30
N ALA A 202 -4.46 -14.99 -9.19
CA ALA A 202 -4.80 -15.85 -8.05
C ALA A 202 -5.03 -17.31 -8.49
N ASP A 203 -4.16 -17.79 -9.34
CA ASP A 203 -4.22 -19.13 -9.93
C ASP A 203 -3.32 -20.12 -9.18
N LYS A 204 -3.51 -21.40 -9.42
CA LYS A 204 -2.78 -22.49 -8.80
C LYS A 204 -1.33 -22.55 -9.29
N GLY A 205 -0.44 -23.02 -8.44
CA GLY A 205 0.98 -23.19 -8.78
C GLY A 205 1.83 -23.54 -7.58
N GLY A 206 3.14 -23.24 -7.67
CA GLY A 206 4.06 -23.38 -6.54
C GLY A 206 4.46 -24.80 -6.17
N ASN A 207 5.27 -24.90 -5.11
CA ASN A 207 5.87 -26.15 -4.64
C ASN A 207 5.13 -26.76 -3.44
N SER A 208 4.28 -25.97 -2.77
CA SER A 208 3.49 -26.47 -1.64
C SER A 208 2.19 -27.11 -2.09
N LEU A 209 1.71 -28.09 -1.33
CA LEU A 209 0.41 -28.71 -1.62
C LEU A 209 -0.74 -27.68 -1.52
N SER A 210 -0.62 -26.73 -0.61
CA SER A 210 -1.59 -25.64 -0.47
C SER A 210 -1.70 -24.81 -1.75
N ASP A 211 -0.57 -24.41 -2.31
CA ASP A 211 -0.51 -23.58 -3.52
C ASP A 211 -0.98 -24.33 -4.76
N GLN A 212 -0.77 -25.66 -4.80
CA GLN A 212 -1.25 -26.52 -5.88
C GLN A 212 -2.77 -26.75 -5.82
N LEU A 213 -3.36 -26.74 -4.63
CA LEU A 213 -4.80 -26.92 -4.43
C LEU A 213 -5.59 -25.62 -4.49
N ASN A 214 -4.99 -24.52 -4.03
CA ASN A 214 -5.61 -23.21 -3.96
C ASN A 214 -4.95 -22.24 -4.95
N ALA A 215 -4.55 -21.05 -4.46
CA ALA A 215 -3.78 -20.09 -5.22
C ALA A 215 -2.32 -20.10 -4.79
N GLU A 216 -1.39 -19.93 -5.73
CA GLU A 216 0.04 -19.80 -5.45
C GLU A 216 0.33 -18.53 -4.65
N GLY A 217 0.94 -18.67 -3.46
CA GLY A 217 1.23 -17.59 -2.54
C GLY A 217 0.13 -17.36 -1.50
N ASN A 218 0.29 -16.30 -0.71
CA ASN A 218 -0.65 -15.94 0.35
C ASN A 218 -1.47 -14.72 -0.05
N HIS A 219 -2.74 -14.93 -0.38
CA HIS A 219 -3.64 -13.93 -0.93
C HIS A 219 -4.60 -13.38 0.13
N ILE A 220 -4.80 -12.07 0.09
CA ILE A 220 -5.79 -11.36 0.87
C ILE A 220 -6.41 -10.25 0.03
N GLY A 221 -7.68 -9.97 0.23
CA GLY A 221 -8.36 -8.89 -0.48
C GLY A 221 -9.61 -8.43 0.24
N PHE A 222 -10.13 -7.30 -0.21
CA PHE A 222 -11.44 -6.81 0.23
C PHE A 222 -12.16 -6.12 -0.93
N GLN A 223 -13.44 -5.93 -0.75
CA GLN A 223 -14.31 -5.17 -1.64
C GLN A 223 -14.93 -4.03 -0.84
N GLU A 224 -15.07 -2.90 -1.46
CA GLU A 224 -15.66 -1.71 -0.85
C GLU A 224 -16.80 -1.21 -1.73
N LEU A 225 -17.95 -0.95 -1.10
CA LEU A 225 -19.07 -0.27 -1.70
C LEU A 225 -19.32 1.01 -0.91
N ALA A 226 -19.24 2.16 -1.58
CA ALA A 226 -19.50 3.43 -0.96
C ALA A 226 -20.58 4.20 -1.72
N VAL A 227 -21.40 4.92 -0.96
CA VAL A 227 -22.41 5.84 -1.49
C VAL A 227 -22.10 7.21 -0.94
N SER A 228 -21.88 8.17 -1.82
CA SER A 228 -21.65 9.56 -1.43
C SER A 228 -22.71 10.47 -2.02
N ALA A 229 -23.08 11.47 -1.24
CA ALA A 229 -24.03 12.47 -1.67
C ALA A 229 -23.48 13.86 -1.36
N LYS A 230 -23.59 14.78 -2.33
CA LYS A 230 -23.10 16.14 -2.22
C LYS A 230 -24.17 17.13 -2.64
N TRP A 231 -24.56 18.01 -1.74
CA TRP A 231 -25.44 19.17 -1.99
C TRP A 231 -24.78 20.42 -1.47
N ASP A 232 -24.80 21.50 -2.19
CA ASP A 232 -24.24 22.81 -1.84
C ASP A 232 -23.28 22.87 -0.64
N LYS A 233 -23.80 22.72 0.58
CA LYS A 233 -23.06 22.82 1.84
C LYS A 233 -22.89 21.48 2.58
N TRP A 234 -23.49 20.38 2.07
CA TRP A 234 -23.47 19.08 2.75
C TRP A 234 -22.77 18.03 1.90
N ARG A 235 -21.91 17.27 2.54
CA ARG A 235 -21.30 16.07 1.97
C ARG A 235 -21.51 14.93 2.95
N ILE A 236 -22.07 13.82 2.47
CA ILE A 236 -22.28 12.57 3.19
C ILE A 236 -21.53 11.48 2.41
N THR A 237 -20.72 10.71 3.11
CA THR A 237 -19.97 9.58 2.54
C THR A 237 -20.12 8.40 3.45
#